data_2c0623f41ec4db84054ff306cab5a829
#
_entry.id   2c0623f41ec4db84054ff306cab5a829
#
_cell.length_a   1.000
_cell.length_b   1.000
_cell.length_c   1.000
_cell.angle_alpha   90.00
_cell.angle_beta   90.00
_cell.angle_gamma   90.00
#
_symmetry.space_group_name_H-M   'P 1'
#
loop_
_entity.id
_entity.type
_entity.pdbx_description
1 polymer ?
#
loop_
_entity_poly.entity_id
_entity_poly.type
_entity_poly.pdbx_seq_one_letter_code
_entity_poly.pdbx_strand_id
1 'polypeptide(L)'
;MSDSLPGKFLTAEWRYLLMLNYEINPAVLAPYVPKGTEIDFWDGRTFVSLVGFMFLNTKVLGIPIPFHRNFEEVNLRFYVRYKGPEGWRRGVAFIKEIVPRFAIAAVARGVYNENYVSLPMRHTLDREGDIFPTTGGTVEYGWRFQGEWHSMKAIASGPPSPLQAGSEAEFITEHYWGYAAQIDGGCVEYRVEHPPWQVWSVRGWNLVCDAVALYGPEFGQVLTQPPSSAFLAAGSEVTVRKGIRLY
;
A
#
# COMPACT_ATOMS: atom_id res chain seq x y z
N MET A 1 -24.42 23.28 -5.09
CA MET A 1 -24.59 22.32 -3.98
C MET A 1 -23.24 22.20 -3.30
N SER A 2 -23.17 22.43 -1.99
CA SER A 2 -21.89 22.28 -1.25
C SER A 2 -21.50 20.81 -1.28
N ASP A 3 -20.47 20.46 -2.07
CA ASP A 3 -19.86 19.13 -2.06
C ASP A 3 -19.17 18.92 -0.69
N SER A 4 -19.95 18.54 0.31
CA SER A 4 -19.35 18.10 1.57
C SER A 4 -18.61 16.78 1.32
N LEU A 5 -17.33 16.75 1.69
CA LEU A 5 -16.52 15.53 1.62
C LEU A 5 -17.22 14.35 2.32
N PRO A 6 -17.13 13.13 1.77
CA PRO A 6 -17.66 11.95 2.43
C PRO A 6 -17.16 11.82 3.86
N GLY A 7 -18.00 11.29 4.74
CA GLY A 7 -17.64 11.10 6.15
C GLY A 7 -16.38 10.23 6.33
N LYS A 8 -15.68 10.41 7.45
CA LYS A 8 -14.50 9.58 7.79
C LYS A 8 -14.96 8.14 8.03
N PHE A 9 -14.32 7.19 7.36
CA PHE A 9 -14.55 5.76 7.56
C PHE A 9 -13.51 5.18 8.54
N LEU A 10 -12.23 5.46 8.29
CA LEU A 10 -11.13 4.96 9.10
C LEU A 10 -10.14 6.09 9.39
N THR A 11 -9.59 6.11 10.60
CA THR A 11 -8.41 6.90 10.95
C THR A 11 -7.37 5.98 11.56
N ALA A 12 -6.11 6.18 11.23
CA ALA A 12 -4.98 5.40 11.73
C ALA A 12 -3.70 6.21 11.60
N GLU A 13 -2.59 5.65 12.05
CA GLU A 13 -1.27 6.02 11.59
C GLU A 13 -0.73 4.90 10.71
N TRP A 14 -0.25 5.24 9.52
CA TRP A 14 0.57 4.36 8.69
C TRP A 14 2.03 4.70 8.97
N ARG A 15 2.82 3.72 9.39
CA ARG A 15 4.19 3.95 9.81
C ARG A 15 5.14 2.90 9.23
N TYR A 16 6.39 3.31 9.02
CA TYR A 16 7.49 2.44 8.61
C TYR A 16 7.21 1.70 7.30
N LEU A 17 6.75 2.45 6.27
CA LEU A 17 6.38 1.86 5.01
C LEU A 17 7.62 1.43 4.22
N LEU A 18 7.85 0.13 4.14
CA LEU A 18 8.85 -0.46 3.25
C LEU A 18 8.22 -0.68 1.88
N MET A 19 8.82 -0.10 0.85
CA MET A 19 8.34 -0.19 -0.52
C MET A 19 9.41 -0.81 -1.42
N LEU A 20 9.07 -1.95 -2.03
CA LEU A 20 9.86 -2.58 -3.10
C LEU A 20 9.09 -2.38 -4.40
N ASN A 21 9.65 -1.60 -5.33
CA ASN A 21 8.96 -1.17 -6.53
C ASN A 21 9.54 -1.88 -7.75
N TYR A 22 8.66 -2.39 -8.57
CA TYR A 22 9.03 -3.20 -9.75
C TYR A 22 8.40 -2.59 -10.99
N GLU A 23 9.21 -2.38 -12.02
CA GLU A 23 8.67 -2.06 -13.34
C GLU A 23 7.94 -3.28 -13.91
N ILE A 24 6.77 -3.05 -14.51
CA ILE A 24 5.91 -4.12 -15.01
C ILE A 24 5.32 -3.73 -16.38
N ASN A 25 5.15 -4.72 -17.24
CA ASN A 25 4.45 -4.49 -18.51
C ASN A 25 2.99 -4.11 -18.24
N PRO A 26 2.48 -2.97 -18.74
CA PRO A 26 1.10 -2.55 -18.53
C PRO A 26 0.05 -3.57 -19.01
N ALA A 27 0.39 -4.44 -19.96
CA ALA A 27 -0.50 -5.51 -20.39
C ALA A 27 -0.83 -6.51 -19.27
N VAL A 28 0.08 -6.72 -18.31
CA VAL A 28 -0.15 -7.56 -17.14
C VAL A 28 -1.15 -6.91 -16.18
N LEU A 29 -1.14 -5.58 -16.07
CA LEU A 29 -2.03 -4.82 -15.20
C LEU A 29 -3.43 -4.64 -15.79
N ALA A 30 -3.56 -4.66 -17.12
CA ALA A 30 -4.81 -4.35 -17.82
C ALA A 30 -6.06 -5.11 -17.30
N PRO A 31 -6.00 -6.42 -16.97
CA PRO A 31 -7.15 -7.15 -16.43
C PRO A 31 -7.59 -6.69 -15.03
N TYR A 32 -6.73 -5.98 -14.31
CA TYR A 32 -6.95 -5.55 -12.92
C TYR A 32 -7.36 -4.08 -12.80
N VAL A 33 -7.33 -3.32 -13.91
CA VAL A 33 -7.67 -1.89 -13.90
C VAL A 33 -9.15 -1.70 -13.57
N PRO A 34 -9.50 -1.00 -12.46
CA PRO A 34 -10.89 -0.75 -12.11
C PRO A 34 -11.60 0.07 -13.17
N LYS A 35 -12.89 -0.23 -13.39
CA LYS A 35 -13.72 0.43 -14.41
C LYS A 35 -13.70 1.95 -14.27
N GLY A 36 -13.44 2.65 -15.38
CA GLY A 36 -13.40 4.11 -15.45
C GLY A 36 -12.04 4.72 -15.05
N THR A 37 -11.10 3.92 -14.56
CA THR A 37 -9.72 4.35 -14.33
C THR A 37 -8.84 3.95 -15.52
N GLU A 38 -7.64 4.51 -15.57
CA GLU A 38 -6.58 4.10 -16.47
C GLU A 38 -5.27 3.93 -15.71
N ILE A 39 -4.32 3.16 -16.25
CA ILE A 39 -3.00 2.98 -15.63
C ILE A 39 -2.29 4.34 -15.57
N ASP A 40 -1.70 4.66 -14.43
CA ASP A 40 -0.87 5.85 -14.26
C ASP A 40 0.59 5.52 -14.59
N PHE A 41 1.24 6.36 -15.38
CA PHE A 41 2.61 6.20 -15.87
C PHE A 41 3.53 7.23 -15.22
N TRP A 42 4.73 6.81 -14.87
CA TRP A 42 5.83 7.70 -14.52
C TRP A 42 6.96 7.52 -15.53
N ASP A 43 7.30 8.58 -16.25
CA ASP A 43 8.34 8.58 -17.29
C ASP A 43 8.18 7.43 -18.30
N GLY A 44 6.92 7.20 -18.75
CA GLY A 44 6.57 6.14 -19.70
C GLY A 44 6.58 4.71 -19.12
N ARG A 45 6.87 4.53 -17.84
CA ARG A 45 6.94 3.25 -17.14
C ARG A 45 5.74 3.03 -16.23
N THR A 46 5.40 1.77 -15.99
CA THR A 46 4.36 1.35 -15.03
C THR A 46 4.98 0.50 -13.94
N PHE A 47 4.40 0.59 -12.74
CA PHE A 47 4.95 -0.05 -11.56
C PHE A 47 3.91 -0.89 -10.82
N VAL A 48 4.41 -1.95 -10.19
CA VAL A 48 3.77 -2.64 -9.10
C VAL A 48 4.66 -2.53 -7.87
N SER A 49 4.06 -2.24 -6.71
CA SER A 49 4.81 -2.10 -5.46
C SER A 49 4.35 -3.11 -4.43
N LEU A 50 5.31 -3.84 -3.85
CA LEU A 50 5.08 -4.59 -2.63
C LEU A 50 5.37 -3.66 -1.45
N VAL A 51 4.34 -3.37 -0.65
CA VAL A 51 4.40 -2.40 0.43
C VAL A 51 4.06 -3.07 1.76
N GLY A 52 4.98 -3.01 2.71
CA GLY A 52 4.76 -3.48 4.08
C GLY A 52 4.77 -2.30 5.05
N PHE A 53 3.83 -2.25 6.00
CA PHE A 53 3.75 -1.16 6.97
C PHE A 53 2.96 -1.54 8.22
N MET A 54 3.01 -0.66 9.23
CA MET A 54 2.22 -0.76 10.45
C MET A 54 0.99 0.14 10.37
N PHE A 55 -0.19 -0.42 10.64
CA PHE A 55 -1.33 0.33 11.14
C PHE A 55 -1.17 0.52 12.64
N LEU A 56 -1.27 1.76 13.11
CA LEU A 56 -1.26 2.10 14.53
C LEU A 56 -2.49 2.95 14.87
N ASN A 57 -2.98 2.83 16.10
CA ASN A 57 -4.08 3.63 16.64
C ASN A 57 -5.37 3.62 15.78
N THR A 58 -5.63 2.52 15.10
CA THR A 58 -6.75 2.37 14.15
C THR A 58 -8.11 2.53 14.83
N LYS A 59 -8.96 3.35 14.21
CA LYS A 59 -10.36 3.56 14.58
C LYS A 59 -11.23 3.44 13.33
N VAL A 60 -12.33 2.72 13.42
CA VAL A 60 -13.35 2.63 12.37
C VAL A 60 -14.58 3.39 12.83
N LEU A 61 -15.06 4.36 12.04
CA LEU A 61 -16.14 5.29 12.38
C LEU A 61 -15.92 5.97 13.72
N GLY A 62 -14.66 6.29 14.06
CA GLY A 62 -14.25 6.92 15.31
C GLY A 62 -14.11 5.97 16.51
N ILE A 63 -14.44 4.68 16.36
CA ILE A 63 -14.41 3.69 17.44
C ILE A 63 -13.14 2.83 17.32
N PRO A 64 -12.30 2.76 18.37
CA PRO A 64 -11.18 1.84 18.41
C PRO A 64 -11.69 0.41 18.54
N ILE A 65 -11.33 -0.47 17.60
CA ILE A 65 -11.73 -1.87 17.65
C ILE A 65 -10.77 -2.64 18.56
N PRO A 66 -11.24 -3.26 19.63
CA PRO A 66 -10.40 -4.06 20.53
C PRO A 66 -9.57 -5.10 19.74
N PHE A 67 -8.30 -5.26 20.11
CA PHE A 67 -7.34 -6.18 19.48
C PHE A 67 -7.00 -5.88 17.99
N HIS A 68 -7.57 -4.82 17.37
CA HIS A 68 -7.38 -4.45 15.98
C HIS A 68 -6.86 -3.01 15.81
N ARG A 69 -6.19 -2.48 16.86
CA ARG A 69 -5.68 -1.10 16.83
C ARG A 69 -4.32 -1.00 16.15
N ASN A 70 -3.47 -2.01 16.37
CA ASN A 70 -2.11 -2.04 15.86
C ASN A 70 -1.89 -3.39 15.19
N PHE A 71 -1.49 -3.37 13.93
CA PHE A 71 -1.25 -4.58 13.13
C PHE A 71 -0.41 -4.25 11.90
N GLU A 72 0.19 -5.29 11.33
CA GLU A 72 0.92 -5.26 10.08
C GLU A 72 -0.03 -5.32 8.89
N GLU A 73 0.36 -4.69 7.78
CA GLU A 73 -0.17 -4.97 6.47
C GLU A 73 0.96 -5.13 5.45
N VAL A 74 0.80 -6.08 4.55
CA VAL A 74 1.61 -6.19 3.32
C VAL A 74 0.66 -6.24 2.15
N ASN A 75 0.80 -5.29 1.21
CA ASN A 75 -0.01 -5.26 0.01
C ASN A 75 0.83 -5.23 -1.27
N LEU A 76 0.28 -5.83 -2.32
CA LEU A 76 0.76 -5.67 -3.68
C LEU A 76 -0.23 -4.75 -4.40
N ARG A 77 0.25 -3.58 -4.84
CA ARG A 77 -0.57 -2.55 -5.46
C ARG A 77 0.06 -2.02 -6.74
N PHE A 78 -0.77 -1.42 -7.60
CA PHE A 78 -0.33 -0.68 -8.78
C PHE A 78 -1.03 0.67 -8.85
N TYR A 79 -0.64 1.51 -9.81
CA TYR A 79 -1.00 2.91 -9.87
C TYR A 79 -1.97 3.18 -11.01
N VAL A 80 -3.04 3.88 -10.67
CA VAL A 80 -4.11 4.23 -11.60
C VAL A 80 -4.48 5.70 -11.41
N ARG A 81 -5.17 6.26 -12.42
CA ARG A 81 -5.73 7.60 -12.35
C ARG A 81 -7.16 7.62 -12.89
N TYR A 82 -7.95 8.53 -12.38
CA TYR A 82 -9.33 8.76 -12.77
C TYR A 82 -9.53 10.21 -13.19
N LYS A 83 -10.30 10.42 -14.27
CA LYS A 83 -10.65 11.77 -14.75
C LYS A 83 -11.90 12.27 -14.03
N GLY A 84 -11.71 12.95 -12.90
CA GLY A 84 -12.78 13.61 -12.16
C GLY A 84 -13.14 14.99 -12.75
N PRO A 85 -14.20 15.64 -12.23
CA PRO A 85 -14.61 16.97 -12.67
C PRO A 85 -13.53 18.04 -12.50
N GLU A 86 -12.74 17.93 -11.43
CA GLU A 86 -11.67 18.87 -11.09
C GLU A 86 -10.32 18.54 -11.76
N GLY A 87 -10.23 17.43 -12.49
CA GLY A 87 -9.00 16.99 -13.13
C GLY A 87 -8.63 15.56 -12.80
N TRP A 88 -7.33 15.21 -12.95
CA TRP A 88 -6.84 13.87 -12.67
C TRP A 88 -6.70 13.63 -11.16
N ARG A 89 -7.27 12.51 -10.71
CA ARG A 89 -7.11 11.94 -9.37
C ARG A 89 -6.19 10.75 -9.50
N ARG A 90 -5.02 10.83 -8.87
CA ARG A 90 -4.05 9.73 -8.84
C ARG A 90 -4.33 8.84 -7.65
N GLY A 91 -4.35 7.54 -7.88
CA GLY A 91 -4.68 6.57 -6.85
C GLY A 91 -4.04 5.20 -7.07
N VAL A 92 -4.36 4.29 -6.19
CA VAL A 92 -3.88 2.91 -6.21
C VAL A 92 -5.03 1.94 -6.42
N ALA A 93 -4.72 0.78 -7.01
CA ALA A 93 -5.55 -0.40 -7.03
C ALA A 93 -4.76 -1.58 -6.48
N PHE A 94 -5.40 -2.44 -5.69
CA PHE A 94 -4.74 -3.53 -4.99
C PHE A 94 -4.92 -4.86 -5.74
N ILE A 95 -3.82 -5.59 -5.89
CA ILE A 95 -3.82 -6.98 -6.37
C ILE A 95 -4.16 -7.92 -5.22
N LYS A 96 -3.53 -7.69 -4.05
CA LYS A 96 -3.78 -8.46 -2.82
C LYS A 96 -3.27 -7.71 -1.61
N GLU A 97 -3.99 -7.86 -0.49
CA GLU A 97 -3.65 -7.25 0.79
C GLU A 97 -3.63 -8.34 1.86
N ILE A 98 -2.56 -8.39 2.64
CA ILE A 98 -2.30 -9.39 3.69
C ILE A 98 -2.34 -8.68 5.04
N VAL A 99 -3.19 -9.17 5.94
CA VAL A 99 -3.35 -8.66 7.31
C VAL A 99 -3.43 -9.81 8.30
N PRO A 100 -3.02 -9.63 9.58
CA PRO A 100 -3.04 -10.72 10.54
C PRO A 100 -4.43 -11.02 11.13
N ARG A 101 -5.41 -10.16 10.87
CA ARG A 101 -6.71 -10.18 11.55
C ARG A 101 -7.86 -10.43 10.59
N PHE A 102 -8.53 -11.57 10.78
CA PHE A 102 -9.68 -11.94 9.95
C PHE A 102 -10.79 -10.88 9.92
N ALA A 103 -11.09 -10.23 11.06
CA ALA A 103 -12.14 -9.23 11.14
C ALA A 103 -11.85 -8.01 10.24
N ILE A 104 -10.59 -7.58 10.13
CA ILE A 104 -10.18 -6.49 9.24
C ILE A 104 -10.40 -6.91 7.79
N ALA A 105 -9.91 -8.09 7.42
CA ALA A 105 -10.11 -8.64 6.09
C ALA A 105 -11.60 -8.79 5.73
N ALA A 106 -12.44 -9.20 6.67
CA ALA A 106 -13.89 -9.35 6.46
C ALA A 106 -14.58 -8.00 6.22
N VAL A 107 -14.24 -6.97 7.01
CA VAL A 107 -14.81 -5.62 6.85
C VAL A 107 -14.38 -5.02 5.51
N ALA A 108 -13.10 -5.09 5.16
CA ALA A 108 -12.57 -4.54 3.92
C ALA A 108 -13.15 -5.24 2.68
N ARG A 109 -13.26 -6.57 2.69
CA ARG A 109 -13.94 -7.32 1.63
C ARG A 109 -15.41 -6.95 1.50
N GLY A 110 -16.12 -6.82 2.63
CA GLY A 110 -17.55 -6.51 2.64
C GLY A 110 -17.88 -5.08 2.22
N VAL A 111 -17.00 -4.12 2.50
CA VAL A 111 -17.22 -2.68 2.23
C VAL A 111 -16.67 -2.26 0.87
N TYR A 112 -15.46 -2.73 0.51
CA TYR A 112 -14.74 -2.27 -0.68
C TYR A 112 -14.51 -3.37 -1.74
N ASN A 113 -14.82 -4.64 -1.44
CA ASN A 113 -14.52 -5.80 -2.30
C ASN A 113 -13.03 -5.93 -2.64
N GLU A 114 -12.15 -5.48 -1.76
CA GLU A 114 -10.71 -5.62 -1.91
C GLU A 114 -10.25 -7.05 -1.59
N ASN A 115 -9.16 -7.48 -2.23
CA ASN A 115 -8.64 -8.86 -2.13
C ASN A 115 -7.79 -9.05 -0.87
N TYR A 116 -8.40 -8.85 0.30
CA TYR A 116 -7.76 -9.10 1.59
C TYR A 116 -7.65 -10.58 1.91
N VAL A 117 -6.50 -11.00 2.38
CA VAL A 117 -6.27 -12.33 2.97
C VAL A 117 -5.75 -12.19 4.40
N SER A 118 -6.22 -13.08 5.30
CA SER A 118 -5.73 -13.09 6.68
C SER A 118 -4.71 -14.20 6.83
N LEU A 119 -3.46 -13.82 7.13
CA LEU A 119 -2.35 -14.72 7.40
C LEU A 119 -1.67 -14.33 8.72
N PRO A 120 -1.06 -15.27 9.46
CA PRO A 120 -0.21 -14.91 10.59
C PRO A 120 0.92 -13.99 10.12
N MET A 121 1.12 -12.88 10.82
CA MET A 121 2.14 -11.88 10.49
C MET A 121 3.05 -11.59 11.67
N ARG A 122 4.22 -11.04 11.38
CA ARG A 122 5.20 -10.54 12.34
C ARG A 122 5.99 -9.40 11.73
N HIS A 123 6.56 -8.56 12.56
CA HIS A 123 7.46 -7.49 12.12
C HIS A 123 8.71 -7.41 13.01
N THR A 124 9.77 -6.86 12.46
CA THR A 124 10.96 -6.41 13.20
C THR A 124 11.22 -4.97 12.80
N LEU A 125 11.21 -4.08 13.77
CA LEU A 125 11.54 -2.67 13.62
C LEU A 125 12.70 -2.35 14.55
N ASP A 126 13.86 -2.07 13.96
CA ASP A 126 15.01 -1.62 14.71
C ASP A 126 14.86 -0.12 14.99
N ARG A 127 14.40 0.20 16.20
CA ARG A 127 14.11 1.56 16.64
C ARG A 127 14.55 1.80 18.09
N GLU A 128 14.98 3.01 18.40
CA GLU A 128 15.21 3.48 19.76
C GLU A 128 13.97 4.28 20.23
N GLY A 129 13.12 3.69 21.04
CA GLY A 129 11.82 4.27 21.44
C GLY A 129 10.91 4.45 20.21
N ASP A 130 10.44 5.68 19.98
CA ASP A 130 9.61 6.03 18.84
C ASP A 130 10.42 6.58 17.64
N ILE A 131 11.74 6.66 17.78
CA ILE A 131 12.63 7.20 16.75
C ILE A 131 13.19 6.04 15.92
N PHE A 132 13.00 6.13 14.61
CA PHE A 132 13.65 5.23 13.68
C PHE A 132 15.11 5.68 13.50
N PRO A 133 16.11 4.78 13.65
CA PRO A 133 17.53 5.16 13.55
C PRO A 133 17.80 5.86 12.21
N THR A 134 18.54 6.95 12.25
CA THR A 134 18.91 7.70 11.05
C THR A 134 19.89 6.93 10.16
N THR A 135 20.60 5.95 10.73
CA THR A 135 21.54 5.10 9.99
C THR A 135 21.43 3.64 10.45
N GLY A 136 21.18 2.73 9.49
CA GLY A 136 21.28 1.29 9.73
C GLY A 136 20.07 0.64 10.37
N GLY A 137 18.97 1.35 10.58
CA GLY A 137 17.72 0.75 11.10
C GLY A 137 17.14 -0.27 10.12
N THR A 138 16.71 -1.41 10.66
CA THR A 138 16.09 -2.48 9.90
C THR A 138 14.58 -2.41 10.01
N VAL A 139 13.89 -2.61 8.88
CA VAL A 139 12.45 -2.86 8.82
C VAL A 139 12.23 -4.19 8.14
N GLU A 140 11.48 -5.08 8.79
CA GLU A 140 11.09 -6.38 8.24
C GLU A 140 9.63 -6.65 8.54
N TYR A 141 8.88 -7.08 7.51
CA TYR A 141 7.52 -7.61 7.62
C TYR A 141 7.50 -9.04 7.14
N GLY A 142 6.97 -9.94 7.97
CA GLY A 142 6.85 -11.36 7.64
C GLY A 142 5.40 -11.82 7.70
N TRP A 143 5.06 -12.79 6.84
CA TRP A 143 3.76 -13.46 6.82
C TRP A 143 3.93 -14.96 6.60
N ARG A 144 3.01 -15.76 7.15
CA ARG A 144 3.07 -17.22 7.01
C ARG A 144 2.05 -17.69 5.97
N PHE A 145 2.56 -18.25 4.86
CA PHE A 145 1.74 -18.75 3.77
C PHE A 145 2.11 -20.20 3.46
N GLN A 146 1.12 -21.08 3.34
CA GLN A 146 1.30 -22.52 3.10
C GLN A 146 2.26 -23.22 4.09
N GLY A 147 2.28 -22.74 5.35
CA GLY A 147 3.14 -23.32 6.39
C GLY A 147 4.52 -22.66 6.54
N GLU A 148 4.98 -21.93 5.52
CA GLU A 148 6.31 -21.31 5.48
C GLU A 148 6.25 -19.80 5.78
N TRP A 149 7.34 -19.28 6.37
CA TRP A 149 7.48 -17.85 6.60
C TRP A 149 8.09 -17.17 5.39
N HIS A 150 7.39 -16.17 4.89
CA HIS A 150 7.81 -15.23 3.87
C HIS A 150 8.15 -13.90 4.54
N SER A 151 9.03 -13.10 3.93
CA SER A 151 9.32 -11.76 4.45
C SER A 151 9.84 -10.81 3.39
N MET A 152 9.64 -9.52 3.65
CA MET A 152 10.30 -8.41 3.00
C MET A 152 11.08 -7.60 4.03
N LYS A 153 12.32 -7.21 3.70
CA LYS A 153 13.23 -6.53 4.62
C LYS A 153 14.02 -5.45 3.90
N ALA A 154 14.29 -4.36 4.59
CA ALA A 154 15.26 -3.36 4.14
C ALA A 154 16.05 -2.75 5.32
N ILE A 155 17.20 -2.18 4.98
CA ILE A 155 18.08 -1.49 5.91
C ILE A 155 18.18 -0.02 5.47
N ALA A 156 17.72 0.90 6.29
CA ALA A 156 17.80 2.33 6.03
C ALA A 156 19.25 2.81 5.87
N SER A 157 19.44 3.84 5.06
CA SER A 157 20.73 4.48 4.82
C SER A 157 20.60 6.00 4.91
N GLY A 158 21.38 6.60 5.76
CA GLY A 158 21.36 8.04 5.99
C GLY A 158 20.11 8.56 6.70
N PRO A 159 19.96 9.87 6.84
CA PRO A 159 18.78 10.51 7.39
C PRO A 159 17.61 10.48 6.38
N PRO A 160 16.36 10.64 6.86
CA PRO A 160 15.22 10.82 5.97
C PRO A 160 15.34 12.17 5.25
N SER A 161 14.83 12.21 4.03
CA SER A 161 14.80 13.42 3.22
C SER A 161 13.38 13.68 2.67
N PRO A 162 13.01 14.94 2.43
CA PRO A 162 11.79 15.25 1.68
C PRO A 162 11.80 14.62 0.29
N LEU A 163 10.62 14.34 -0.24
CA LEU A 163 10.45 13.91 -1.63
C LEU A 163 10.96 14.98 -2.60
N GLN A 164 11.69 14.55 -3.61
CA GLN A 164 12.07 15.43 -4.71
C GLN A 164 10.93 15.49 -5.74
N ALA A 165 10.55 16.69 -6.14
CA ALA A 165 9.52 16.90 -7.15
C ALA A 165 9.88 16.19 -8.47
N GLY A 166 8.93 15.44 -9.05
CA GLY A 166 9.11 14.66 -10.27
C GLY A 166 9.86 13.34 -10.08
N SER A 167 10.28 12.99 -8.86
CA SER A 167 10.98 11.72 -8.60
C SER A 167 10.04 10.52 -8.63
N GLU A 168 10.60 9.32 -8.84
CA GLU A 168 9.88 8.07 -8.69
C GLU A 168 9.29 7.90 -7.29
N ALA A 169 10.03 8.29 -6.24
CA ALA A 169 9.54 8.19 -4.86
C ALA A 169 8.31 9.07 -4.64
N GLU A 170 8.26 10.28 -5.21
CA GLU A 170 7.06 11.11 -5.20
C GLU A 170 5.92 10.44 -5.97
N PHE A 171 6.19 9.90 -7.17
CA PHE A 171 5.19 9.16 -7.94
C PHE A 171 4.61 8.01 -7.12
N ILE A 172 5.43 7.21 -6.45
CA ILE A 172 5.02 6.03 -5.68
C ILE A 172 4.23 6.39 -4.42
N THR A 173 4.54 7.51 -3.75
CA THR A 173 3.96 7.86 -2.45
C THR A 173 2.77 8.81 -2.53
N GLU A 174 2.73 9.71 -3.52
CA GLU A 174 1.75 10.79 -3.60
C GLU A 174 0.48 10.36 -4.35
N HIS A 175 -0.20 9.34 -3.80
CA HIS A 175 -1.48 8.84 -4.28
C HIS A 175 -2.52 8.96 -3.17
N TYR A 176 -3.55 9.77 -3.41
CA TYR A 176 -4.54 10.16 -2.41
C TYR A 176 -5.91 9.52 -2.62
N TRP A 177 -5.99 8.51 -3.50
CA TRP A 177 -7.22 7.81 -3.82
C TRP A 177 -6.97 6.29 -3.88
N GLY A 178 -8.01 5.53 -3.50
CA GLY A 178 -8.07 4.08 -3.75
C GLY A 178 -9.21 3.78 -4.69
N TYR A 179 -9.02 2.82 -5.59
CA TYR A 179 -10.01 2.36 -6.56
C TYR A 179 -10.17 0.86 -6.44
N ALA A 180 -11.35 0.42 -6.05
CA ALA A 180 -11.66 -0.99 -5.86
C ALA A 180 -12.68 -1.49 -6.90
N ALA A 181 -12.27 -2.47 -7.71
CA ALA A 181 -13.15 -3.14 -8.64
C ALA A 181 -14.21 -3.93 -7.89
N GLN A 182 -15.47 -3.85 -8.35
CA GLN A 182 -16.60 -4.53 -7.73
C GLN A 182 -16.97 -5.81 -8.48
N ILE A 183 -17.54 -6.80 -7.78
CA ILE A 183 -17.94 -8.10 -8.36
C ILE A 183 -18.91 -7.93 -9.53
N ASP A 184 -19.77 -6.92 -9.48
CA ASP A 184 -20.74 -6.60 -10.54
C ASP A 184 -20.14 -5.79 -11.70
N GLY A 185 -18.82 -5.64 -11.75
CA GLY A 185 -18.10 -4.89 -12.77
C GLY A 185 -18.11 -3.37 -12.54
N GLY A 186 -18.57 -2.90 -11.37
CA GLY A 186 -18.50 -1.50 -10.97
C GLY A 186 -17.12 -1.11 -10.40
N CYS A 187 -17.04 0.13 -9.93
CA CYS A 187 -15.86 0.66 -9.24
C CYS A 187 -16.28 1.51 -8.04
N VAL A 188 -15.60 1.36 -6.93
CA VAL A 188 -15.69 2.24 -5.76
C VAL A 188 -14.42 3.05 -5.66
N GLU A 189 -14.58 4.38 -5.51
CA GLU A 189 -13.51 5.32 -5.21
C GLU A 189 -13.57 5.70 -3.73
N TYR A 190 -12.43 5.78 -3.06
CA TYR A 190 -12.32 6.37 -1.72
C TYR A 190 -11.08 7.25 -1.61
N ARG A 191 -11.20 8.32 -0.83
CA ARG A 191 -10.12 9.27 -0.60
C ARG A 191 -9.30 8.88 0.62
N VAL A 192 -7.97 8.93 0.48
CA VAL A 192 -6.99 8.75 1.56
C VAL A 192 -6.28 10.09 1.76
N GLU A 193 -6.33 10.63 2.96
CA GLU A 193 -5.73 11.92 3.31
C GLU A 193 -4.51 11.70 4.18
N HIS A 194 -3.36 12.21 3.75
CA HIS A 194 -2.11 12.23 4.50
C HIS A 194 -1.22 13.38 4.00
N PRO A 195 -0.28 13.89 4.81
CA PRO A 195 0.75 14.82 4.33
C PRO A 195 1.80 14.07 3.50
N PRO A 196 2.61 14.76 2.68
CA PRO A 196 3.79 14.19 2.04
C PRO A 196 4.73 13.57 3.08
N TRP A 197 5.31 12.42 2.77
CA TRP A 197 6.18 11.71 3.69
C TRP A 197 7.67 11.98 3.42
N GLN A 198 8.47 11.97 4.46
CA GLN A 198 9.91 11.84 4.32
C GLN A 198 10.28 10.40 3.99
N VAL A 199 11.34 10.22 3.22
CA VAL A 199 11.81 8.91 2.77
C VAL A 199 13.29 8.69 3.14
N TRP A 200 13.61 7.45 3.49
CA TRP A 200 14.98 6.98 3.62
C TRP A 200 15.38 6.19 2.38
N SER A 201 16.56 6.42 1.87
CA SER A 201 17.22 5.48 0.98
C SER A 201 17.49 4.17 1.72
N VAL A 202 17.58 3.06 1.01
CA VAL A 202 18.00 1.78 1.59
C VAL A 202 19.34 1.33 0.98
N ARG A 203 20.21 0.76 1.82
CA ARG A 203 21.49 0.19 1.39
C ARG A 203 21.43 -1.30 1.09
N GLY A 204 20.28 -1.93 1.36
CA GLY A 204 20.06 -3.33 1.11
C GLY A 204 18.60 -3.69 1.37
N TRP A 205 18.11 -4.62 0.61
CA TRP A 205 16.76 -5.19 0.71
C TRP A 205 16.84 -6.72 0.54
N ASN A 206 15.81 -7.41 1.00
CA ASN A 206 15.62 -8.83 0.75
C ASN A 206 14.12 -9.15 0.67
N LEU A 207 13.75 -10.02 -0.27
CA LEU A 207 12.41 -10.57 -0.40
C LEU A 207 12.51 -12.10 -0.42
N VAL A 208 11.92 -12.75 0.57
CA VAL A 208 11.75 -14.21 0.62
C VAL A 208 10.28 -14.50 0.44
N CYS A 209 9.88 -14.90 -0.76
CA CYS A 209 8.48 -15.09 -1.09
C CYS A 209 8.31 -16.11 -2.22
N ASP A 210 7.41 -17.09 -2.03
CA ASP A 210 6.83 -17.81 -3.17
C ASP A 210 5.78 -16.91 -3.83
N ALA A 211 6.29 -15.98 -4.64
CA ALA A 211 5.46 -14.95 -5.26
C ALA A 211 4.50 -15.53 -6.32
N VAL A 212 4.89 -16.64 -6.98
CA VAL A 212 4.02 -17.31 -7.96
C VAL A 212 2.81 -17.92 -7.26
N ALA A 213 3.00 -18.64 -6.17
CA ALA A 213 1.91 -19.26 -5.43
C ALA A 213 0.99 -18.21 -4.77
N LEU A 214 1.56 -17.06 -4.33
CA LEU A 214 0.80 -16.04 -3.60
C LEU A 214 0.08 -15.05 -4.50
N TYR A 215 0.70 -14.62 -5.62
CA TYR A 215 0.21 -13.52 -6.47
C TYR A 215 -0.09 -13.96 -7.92
N GLY A 216 0.17 -15.21 -8.27
CA GLY A 216 0.03 -15.72 -9.64
C GLY A 216 1.30 -15.59 -10.48
N PRO A 217 1.38 -16.28 -11.63
CA PRO A 217 2.59 -16.40 -12.41
C PRO A 217 3.09 -15.07 -12.97
N GLU A 218 2.21 -14.18 -13.41
CA GLU A 218 2.59 -12.89 -14.00
C GLU A 218 3.30 -11.99 -13.01
N PHE A 219 2.72 -11.81 -11.81
CA PHE A 219 3.35 -11.03 -10.74
C PHE A 219 4.53 -11.77 -10.12
N GLY A 220 4.45 -13.10 -10.02
CA GLY A 220 5.54 -13.93 -9.52
C GLY A 220 6.82 -13.75 -10.30
N GLN A 221 6.76 -13.72 -11.64
CA GLN A 221 7.91 -13.46 -12.48
C GLN A 221 8.54 -12.09 -12.24
N VAL A 222 7.73 -11.06 -12.00
CA VAL A 222 8.20 -9.70 -11.73
C VAL A 222 8.87 -9.63 -10.36
N LEU A 223 8.21 -10.17 -9.33
CA LEU A 223 8.68 -10.10 -7.94
C LEU A 223 9.92 -10.96 -7.65
N THR A 224 10.30 -11.90 -8.53
CA THR A 224 11.55 -12.65 -8.44
C THR A 224 12.74 -11.89 -8.98
N GLN A 225 12.53 -10.80 -9.72
CA GLN A 225 13.60 -9.93 -10.20
C GLN A 225 13.99 -8.92 -9.10
N PRO A 226 15.16 -8.30 -9.18
CA PRO A 226 15.47 -7.15 -8.35
C PRO A 226 14.45 -6.03 -8.55
N PRO A 227 13.97 -5.35 -7.49
CA PRO A 227 13.15 -4.16 -7.64
C PRO A 227 13.91 -3.05 -8.36
N SER A 228 13.23 -2.27 -9.18
CA SER A 228 13.78 -1.07 -9.83
C SER A 228 14.16 0.00 -8.82
N SER A 229 13.42 0.09 -7.73
CA SER A 229 13.77 0.91 -6.57
C SER A 229 13.27 0.30 -5.26
N ALA A 230 13.92 0.70 -4.16
CA ALA A 230 13.49 0.36 -2.81
C ALA A 230 13.73 1.55 -1.90
N PHE A 231 12.77 1.89 -1.03
CA PHE A 231 12.91 2.91 -0.01
C PHE A 231 11.97 2.69 1.18
N LEU A 232 12.23 3.41 2.25
CA LEU A 232 11.35 3.47 3.41
C LEU A 232 10.68 4.83 3.48
N ALA A 233 9.37 4.88 3.75
CA ALA A 233 8.67 6.12 4.04
C ALA A 233 8.29 6.19 5.53
N ALA A 234 8.40 7.37 6.12
CA ALA A 234 8.11 7.60 7.53
C ALA A 234 6.65 7.28 7.88
N GLY A 235 5.76 7.60 6.95
CA GLY A 235 4.34 7.56 7.19
C GLY A 235 3.83 8.71 8.06
N SER A 236 2.54 8.68 8.35
CA SER A 236 1.86 9.73 9.12
C SER A 236 0.53 9.24 9.66
N GLU A 237 -0.19 10.13 10.35
CA GLU A 237 -1.63 10.00 10.50
C GLU A 237 -2.30 9.99 9.13
N VAL A 238 -3.32 9.14 8.98
CA VAL A 238 -4.12 9.01 7.77
C VAL A 238 -5.61 9.02 8.07
N THR A 239 -6.39 9.55 7.13
CA THR A 239 -7.85 9.45 7.16
C THR A 239 -8.32 8.82 5.85
N VAL A 240 -9.03 7.71 5.95
CA VAL A 240 -9.74 7.10 4.82
C VAL A 240 -11.20 7.54 4.86
N ARG A 241 -11.69 8.13 3.78
CA ARG A 241 -13.08 8.56 3.63
C ARG A 241 -13.96 7.40 3.18
N LYS A 242 -15.27 7.50 3.44
CA LYS A 242 -16.24 6.53 2.93
C LYS A 242 -16.17 6.47 1.40
N GLY A 243 -16.19 5.25 0.87
CA GLY A 243 -16.19 5.03 -0.57
C GLY A 243 -17.45 5.55 -1.26
N ILE A 244 -17.29 5.98 -2.49
CA ILE A 244 -18.35 6.41 -3.39
C ILE A 244 -18.31 5.48 -4.60
N ARG A 245 -19.47 4.96 -5.00
CA ARG A 245 -19.59 4.18 -6.22
C ARG A 245 -19.54 5.12 -7.44
N LEU A 246 -18.63 4.83 -8.37
CA LEU A 246 -18.47 5.59 -9.62
C LEU A 246 -19.32 5.00 -10.76
N TYR A 247 -19.47 3.66 -10.80
CA TYR A 247 -20.17 2.91 -11.85
C TYR A 247 -20.98 1.74 -11.27
#